data_72428c2351b58a056836905c5284989b
#
_entry.id   72428c2351b58a056836905c5284989b
#
_cell.length_a   1.000
_cell.length_b   1.000
_cell.length_c   1.000
_cell.angle_alpha   90.00
_cell.angle_beta   90.00
_cell.angle_gamma   90.00
#
_symmetry.space_group_name_H-M   'P 1'
#
loop_
_entity.id
_entity.type
_entity.pdbx_description
1 polymer ?
#
loop_
_entity_poly.entity_id
_entity_poly.type
_entity_poly.pdbx_seq_one_letter_code
_entity_poly.pdbx_strand_id
1 'polypeptide(L)'
;MLLASSWDFITRNWAAIAIALTCLSLLLFVMLILAKYVRICLNLFIDTPPPLAMGPLDFERILGEMVRFCSFDGTSLRGMWLWAPKTARTLGTVVFCHEFGSDMYSCARYVRPLVETGFNVFAFDFRGHGESSNSGAYKPLQWPSDKELDDTLGAIAYVTNYLSGEGLPTEIGLFGISRGAGAGILAACTADNVKAICCDGAFSTDTTLIGLMKRWAYIFAKVKLVYENHPDSFWRFMLFMLMCFAQPKLGCRFPSVRKALRDMAPRPIMLIHGQRDSYIREEQTRQLHEIAPPPKYMWIVAGAKHNQSVIIAPEEYARRTVAFFRKHLAGEDIPESAIAGPDAKPDSNVA
;
A
#
# COMPACT_ATOMS: atom_id res chain seq x y z
N MET A 1 20.77 45.15 -46.32
CA MET A 1 21.27 43.85 -46.84
C MET A 1 20.77 42.66 -46.01
N LEU A 2 20.83 42.65 -44.72
CA LEU A 2 20.35 41.54 -43.86
C LEU A 2 18.84 41.26 -43.95
N LEU A 3 17.98 42.27 -44.09
CA LEU A 3 16.52 42.10 -44.22
C LEU A 3 16.10 41.54 -45.57
N ALA A 4 16.82 41.84 -46.65
CA ALA A 4 16.54 41.28 -48.00
C ALA A 4 16.84 39.75 -48.02
N SER A 5 17.94 39.33 -47.39
CA SER A 5 18.34 37.91 -47.33
C SER A 5 17.36 37.06 -46.51
N SER A 6 16.77 37.64 -45.45
CA SER A 6 15.76 36.95 -44.62
C SER A 6 14.41 36.81 -45.35
N TRP A 7 14.03 37.79 -46.12
CA TRP A 7 12.79 37.74 -46.93
C TRP A 7 12.88 36.70 -48.07
N ASP A 8 14.00 36.65 -48.76
CA ASP A 8 14.23 35.63 -49.81
C ASP A 8 14.28 34.21 -49.22
N PHE A 9 14.84 34.04 -48.02
CA PHE A 9 14.81 32.74 -47.31
C PHE A 9 13.37 32.31 -46.97
N ILE A 10 12.54 33.22 -46.44
CA ILE A 10 11.14 32.94 -46.07
C ILE A 10 10.32 32.61 -47.31
N THR A 11 10.43 33.39 -48.41
CA THR A 11 9.69 33.16 -49.65
C THR A 11 10.10 31.87 -50.37
N ARG A 12 11.33 31.43 -50.19
CA ARG A 12 11.88 30.21 -50.79
C ARG A 12 11.44 28.96 -49.99
N ASN A 13 11.24 29.10 -48.67
CA ASN A 13 10.98 27.98 -47.75
C ASN A 13 9.58 28.07 -47.10
N TRP A 14 8.70 28.93 -47.57
CA TRP A 14 7.41 29.21 -46.94
C TRP A 14 6.59 27.94 -46.61
N ALA A 15 6.58 26.95 -47.52
CA ALA A 15 5.84 25.70 -47.30
C ALA A 15 6.44 24.86 -46.16
N ALA A 16 7.77 24.76 -46.10
CA ALA A 16 8.45 24.05 -45.01
C ALA A 16 8.24 24.76 -43.67
N ILE A 17 8.29 26.11 -43.67
CA ILE A 17 8.02 26.91 -42.46
C ILE A 17 6.57 26.73 -42.01
N ALA A 18 5.60 26.75 -42.92
CA ALA A 18 4.19 26.54 -42.61
C ALA A 18 3.93 25.15 -42.03
N ILE A 19 4.52 24.11 -42.63
CA ILE A 19 4.45 22.74 -42.09
C ILE A 19 5.06 22.67 -40.68
N ALA A 20 6.25 23.24 -40.48
CA ALA A 20 6.90 23.24 -39.18
C ALA A 20 6.05 23.97 -38.09
N LEU A 21 5.47 25.13 -38.41
CA LEU A 21 4.58 25.87 -37.51
C LEU A 21 3.29 25.11 -37.24
N THR A 22 2.72 24.42 -38.22
CA THR A 22 1.54 23.57 -38.01
C THR A 22 1.87 22.40 -37.10
N CYS A 23 2.97 21.70 -37.34
CA CYS A 23 3.43 20.62 -36.46
C CYS A 23 3.71 21.11 -35.02
N LEU A 24 4.36 22.28 -34.88
CA LEU A 24 4.64 22.88 -33.59
C LEU A 24 3.35 23.27 -32.85
N SER A 25 2.38 23.88 -33.54
CA SER A 25 1.09 24.25 -32.94
C SER A 25 0.27 23.02 -32.54
N LEU A 26 0.28 21.95 -33.35
CA LEU A 26 -0.35 20.68 -33.02
C LEU A 26 0.33 20.03 -31.77
N LEU A 27 1.65 20.02 -31.74
CA LEU A 27 2.40 19.51 -30.59
C LEU A 27 2.07 20.32 -29.32
N LEU A 28 2.05 21.65 -29.41
CA LEU A 28 1.69 22.51 -28.29
C LEU A 28 0.27 22.25 -27.81
N PHE A 29 -0.68 22.09 -28.73
CA PHE A 29 -2.07 21.76 -28.41
C PHE A 29 -2.19 20.44 -27.67
N VAL A 30 -1.49 19.39 -28.13
CA VAL A 30 -1.45 18.09 -27.45
C VAL A 30 -0.84 18.21 -26.06
N MET A 31 0.27 18.95 -25.92
CA MET A 31 0.91 19.18 -24.63
C MET A 31 0.00 19.92 -23.65
N LEU A 32 -0.77 20.91 -24.09
CA LEU A 32 -1.74 21.62 -23.26
C LEU A 32 -2.88 20.72 -22.79
N ILE A 33 -3.37 19.83 -23.67
CA ILE A 33 -4.38 18.83 -23.31
C ILE A 33 -3.82 17.88 -22.25
N LEU A 34 -2.63 17.32 -22.46
CA LEU A 34 -1.99 16.41 -21.51
C LEU A 34 -1.77 17.10 -20.16
N ALA A 35 -1.25 18.33 -20.16
CA ALA A 35 -1.04 19.11 -18.94
C ALA A 35 -2.35 19.34 -18.17
N LYS A 36 -3.46 19.66 -18.89
CA LYS A 36 -4.79 19.79 -18.29
C LYS A 36 -5.23 18.50 -17.59
N TYR A 37 -5.09 17.34 -18.25
CA TYR A 37 -5.51 16.07 -17.65
C TYR A 37 -4.59 15.61 -16.51
N VAL A 38 -3.28 15.82 -16.62
CA VAL A 38 -2.34 15.58 -15.53
C VAL A 38 -2.71 16.43 -14.31
N ARG A 39 -3.05 17.71 -14.51
CA ARG A 39 -3.50 18.59 -13.40
C ARG A 39 -4.79 18.09 -12.75
N ILE A 40 -5.76 17.64 -13.53
CA ILE A 40 -7.01 17.06 -13.00
C ILE A 40 -6.69 15.80 -12.17
N CYS A 41 -5.88 14.88 -12.71
CA CYS A 41 -5.46 13.67 -12.01
C CYS A 41 -4.68 14.00 -10.74
N LEU A 42 -3.83 15.04 -10.76
CA LEU A 42 -3.06 15.48 -9.60
C LEU A 42 -3.97 15.97 -8.46
N ASN A 43 -4.97 16.80 -8.80
CA ASN A 43 -5.92 17.28 -7.79
C ASN A 43 -6.74 16.10 -7.21
N LEU A 44 -7.21 15.18 -8.06
CA LEU A 44 -7.93 13.99 -7.60
C LEU A 44 -7.04 13.08 -6.73
N PHE A 45 -5.78 12.92 -7.09
CA PHE A 45 -4.83 12.13 -6.31
C PHE A 45 -4.58 12.70 -4.91
N ILE A 46 -4.49 14.03 -4.80
CA ILE A 46 -4.16 14.71 -3.54
C ILE A 46 -5.40 14.98 -2.69
N ASP A 47 -6.51 15.42 -3.32
CA ASP A 47 -7.63 16.04 -2.63
C ASP A 47 -8.85 15.11 -2.48
N THR A 48 -8.86 13.94 -3.17
CA THR A 48 -9.98 12.99 -3.03
C THR A 48 -9.69 11.98 -1.94
N PRO A 49 -10.33 12.07 -0.76
CA PRO A 49 -10.17 11.09 0.29
C PRO A 49 -10.77 9.75 -0.13
N PRO A 50 -10.27 8.62 0.41
CA PRO A 50 -10.92 7.33 0.20
C PRO A 50 -12.29 7.32 0.89
N PRO A 51 -13.23 6.50 0.45
CA PRO A 51 -14.44 6.22 1.20
C PRO A 51 -14.04 5.45 2.46
N LEU A 52 -13.93 6.14 3.59
CA LEU A 52 -13.62 5.50 4.87
C LEU A 52 -14.85 4.74 5.32
N ALA A 53 -14.71 3.42 5.44
CA ALA A 53 -15.80 2.56 5.89
C ALA A 53 -16.03 2.68 7.41
N MET A 54 -15.02 3.11 8.17
CA MET A 54 -15.03 3.20 9.63
C MET A 54 -14.03 4.25 10.08
N GLY A 55 -14.40 5.01 11.13
CA GLY A 55 -13.54 6.00 11.76
C GLY A 55 -12.81 5.44 13.00
N PRO A 56 -11.86 6.19 13.56
CA PRO A 56 -11.12 5.78 14.77
C PRO A 56 -11.98 5.55 16.02
N LEU A 57 -13.19 6.12 16.05
CA LEU A 57 -14.13 5.98 17.17
C LEU A 57 -15.05 4.75 17.07
N ASP A 58 -14.98 4.01 15.96
CA ASP A 58 -15.90 2.89 15.70
C ASP A 58 -15.43 1.56 16.33
N PHE A 59 -14.37 1.58 17.14
CA PHE A 59 -13.88 0.38 17.81
C PHE A 59 -13.63 0.56 19.31
N GLU A 60 -13.79 -0.55 20.01
CA GLU A 60 -13.38 -0.64 21.41
C GLU A 60 -11.86 -0.44 21.52
N ARG A 61 -11.44 0.51 22.35
CA ARG A 61 -10.02 0.72 22.64
C ARG A 61 -9.49 -0.42 23.49
N ILE A 62 -8.45 -1.06 23.00
CA ILE A 62 -7.68 -2.04 23.77
C ILE A 62 -6.60 -1.31 24.55
N LEU A 63 -6.41 -1.72 25.81
CA LEU A 63 -5.37 -1.14 26.66
C LEU A 63 -4.06 -1.93 26.51
N GLY A 64 -2.98 -1.23 26.30
CA GLY A 64 -1.64 -1.79 26.18
C GLY A 64 -0.59 -0.88 26.82
N GLU A 65 0.64 -1.33 26.84
CA GLU A 65 1.78 -0.57 27.33
C GLU A 65 2.22 0.45 26.27
N MET A 66 2.04 1.74 26.60
CA MET A 66 2.31 2.85 25.69
C MET A 66 3.79 3.21 25.67
N VAL A 67 4.34 3.38 24.47
CA VAL A 67 5.74 3.73 24.26
C VAL A 67 5.90 4.85 23.23
N ARG A 68 7.08 5.49 23.25
CA ARG A 68 7.55 6.38 22.18
C ARG A 68 8.79 5.79 21.55
N PHE A 69 8.88 5.90 20.24
CA PHE A 69 10.04 5.47 19.48
C PHE A 69 10.25 6.42 18.28
N CYS A 70 11.32 6.22 17.52
CA CYS A 70 11.61 7.03 16.36
C CYS A 70 11.40 6.23 15.07
N SER A 71 10.82 6.89 14.08
CA SER A 71 10.87 6.46 12.68
C SER A 71 12.32 6.38 12.20
N PHE A 72 12.56 5.75 11.08
CA PHE A 72 13.89 5.66 10.48
C PHE A 72 14.50 7.03 10.15
N ASP A 73 13.67 8.03 9.83
CA ASP A 73 14.10 9.42 9.60
C ASP A 73 14.14 10.29 10.89
N GLY A 74 13.94 9.69 12.07
CA GLY A 74 13.98 10.37 13.36
C GLY A 74 12.68 11.01 13.82
N THR A 75 11.57 10.92 13.06
CA THR A 75 10.26 11.40 13.49
C THR A 75 9.78 10.63 14.73
N SER A 76 9.33 11.33 15.79
CA SER A 76 8.82 10.71 17.01
C SER A 76 7.45 10.09 16.80
N LEU A 77 7.34 8.80 17.05
CA LEU A 77 6.12 8.02 16.87
C LEU A 77 5.62 7.47 18.21
N ARG A 78 4.32 7.17 18.24
CA ARG A 78 3.64 6.54 19.38
C ARG A 78 3.34 5.10 19.03
N GLY A 79 3.61 4.20 19.98
CA GLY A 79 3.29 2.78 19.84
C GLY A 79 2.72 2.20 21.12
N MET A 80 2.18 1.00 21.01
CA MET A 80 1.54 0.27 22.08
C MET A 80 1.89 -1.21 21.98
N TRP A 81 2.37 -1.77 23.10
CA TRP A 81 2.53 -3.21 23.26
C TRP A 81 1.26 -3.85 23.78
N LEU A 82 0.84 -4.90 23.14
CA LEU A 82 -0.18 -5.84 23.60
C LEU A 82 0.53 -7.16 23.88
N TRP A 83 0.71 -7.44 25.17
CA TRP A 83 1.42 -8.64 25.60
C TRP A 83 0.50 -9.85 25.62
N ALA A 84 1.01 -10.98 25.14
CA ALA A 84 0.34 -12.27 25.30
C ALA A 84 0.09 -12.57 26.80
N PRO A 85 -0.97 -13.31 27.13
CA PRO A 85 -1.24 -13.71 28.52
C PRO A 85 -0.03 -14.45 29.11
N LYS A 86 0.37 -14.08 30.35
CA LYS A 86 1.53 -14.70 31.04
C LYS A 86 1.40 -16.22 31.24
N THR A 87 0.16 -16.74 31.15
CA THR A 87 -0.15 -18.17 31.24
C THR A 87 0.07 -18.92 29.92
N ALA A 88 0.23 -18.20 28.81
CA ALA A 88 0.47 -18.77 27.49
C ALA A 88 1.97 -18.75 27.16
N ARG A 89 2.41 -19.78 26.40
CA ARG A 89 3.73 -19.73 25.76
C ARG A 89 3.73 -18.62 24.72
N THR A 90 4.71 -17.74 24.77
CA THR A 90 4.89 -16.72 23.71
C THR A 90 5.25 -17.39 22.39
N LEU A 91 4.45 -17.17 21.37
CA LEU A 91 4.59 -17.76 20.04
C LEU A 91 5.40 -16.89 19.08
N GLY A 92 5.61 -15.62 19.40
CA GLY A 92 6.34 -14.67 18.59
C GLY A 92 5.77 -13.25 18.73
N THR A 93 6.27 -12.33 17.93
CA THR A 93 5.85 -10.93 17.95
C THR A 93 5.38 -10.49 16.56
N VAL A 94 4.23 -9.81 16.50
CA VAL A 94 3.65 -9.26 15.26
C VAL A 94 3.59 -7.74 15.36
N VAL A 95 4.11 -7.04 14.35
CA VAL A 95 3.97 -5.58 14.22
C VAL A 95 2.73 -5.29 13.37
N PHE A 96 1.83 -4.48 13.92
CA PHE A 96 0.58 -4.10 13.26
C PHE A 96 0.69 -2.72 12.63
N CYS A 97 0.32 -2.62 11.35
CA CYS A 97 0.34 -1.40 10.53
C CYS A 97 -1.10 -1.03 10.15
N HIS A 98 -1.63 0.05 10.72
CA HIS A 98 -3.03 0.45 10.55
C HIS A 98 -3.34 1.06 9.18
N GLU A 99 -4.61 1.10 8.82
CA GLU A 99 -5.16 1.72 7.62
C GLU A 99 -5.10 3.26 7.66
N PHE A 100 -5.27 3.90 6.50
CA PHE A 100 -5.37 5.36 6.41
C PHE A 100 -6.62 5.89 7.13
N GLY A 101 -6.47 7.02 7.83
CA GLY A 101 -7.56 7.69 8.56
C GLY A 101 -7.96 6.98 9.85
N SER A 102 -7.13 6.06 10.33
CA SER A 102 -7.27 5.33 11.58
C SER A 102 -6.07 5.59 12.50
N ASP A 103 -5.95 4.84 13.57
CA ASP A 103 -4.85 4.87 14.53
C ASP A 103 -4.49 3.46 15.01
N MET A 104 -3.50 3.35 15.90
CA MET A 104 -3.04 2.08 16.45
C MET A 104 -4.14 1.28 17.17
N TYR A 105 -5.19 1.95 17.70
CA TYR A 105 -6.27 1.26 18.41
C TYR A 105 -7.16 0.44 17.49
N SER A 106 -7.13 0.69 16.17
CA SER A 106 -7.82 -0.16 15.19
C SER A 106 -7.32 -1.61 15.22
N CYS A 107 -6.12 -1.84 15.75
CA CYS A 107 -5.54 -3.17 15.90
C CYS A 107 -6.46 -4.12 16.69
N ALA A 108 -7.21 -3.61 17.67
CA ALA A 108 -8.07 -4.41 18.55
C ALA A 108 -8.98 -5.38 17.77
N ARG A 109 -9.49 -4.92 16.64
CA ARG A 109 -10.38 -5.69 15.77
C ARG A 109 -9.69 -6.87 15.09
N TYR A 110 -8.44 -6.68 14.69
CA TYR A 110 -7.70 -7.63 13.86
C TYR A 110 -6.83 -8.57 14.66
N VAL A 111 -6.23 -8.09 15.78
CA VAL A 111 -5.14 -8.80 16.46
C VAL A 111 -5.55 -9.43 17.79
N ARG A 112 -6.75 -9.17 18.32
CA ARG A 112 -7.20 -9.77 19.58
C ARG A 112 -7.03 -11.29 19.59
N PRO A 113 -7.42 -12.04 18.51
CA PRO A 113 -7.21 -13.49 18.47
C PRO A 113 -5.74 -13.90 18.51
N LEU A 114 -4.84 -13.09 17.94
CA LEU A 114 -3.39 -13.35 18.01
C LEU A 114 -2.88 -13.21 19.43
N VAL A 115 -3.24 -12.11 20.13
CA VAL A 115 -2.85 -11.88 21.53
C VAL A 115 -3.36 -13.00 22.43
N GLU A 116 -4.62 -13.36 22.30
CA GLU A 116 -5.25 -14.45 23.11
C GLU A 116 -4.60 -15.82 22.84
N THR A 117 -4.05 -16.03 21.64
CA THR A 117 -3.38 -17.29 21.26
C THR A 117 -1.94 -17.36 21.76
N GLY A 118 -1.30 -16.23 22.13
CA GLY A 118 0.06 -16.21 22.64
C GLY A 118 1.06 -15.38 21.82
N PHE A 119 0.62 -14.60 20.83
CA PHE A 119 1.50 -13.66 20.16
C PHE A 119 1.53 -12.32 20.88
N ASN A 120 2.71 -11.74 21.05
CA ASN A 120 2.84 -10.33 21.38
C ASN A 120 2.50 -9.51 20.12
N VAL A 121 1.85 -8.37 20.30
CA VAL A 121 1.57 -7.45 19.20
C VAL A 121 2.09 -6.06 19.54
N PHE A 122 2.80 -5.46 18.60
CA PHE A 122 3.20 -4.07 18.65
C PHE A 122 2.41 -3.29 17.61
N ALA A 123 1.51 -2.42 18.04
CA ALA A 123 0.76 -1.50 17.19
C ALA A 123 1.33 -0.10 17.32
N PHE A 124 1.31 0.70 16.25
CA PHE A 124 1.83 2.07 16.30
C PHE A 124 1.01 2.98 15.39
N ASP A 125 1.04 4.28 15.70
CA ASP A 125 0.49 5.32 14.86
C ASP A 125 1.51 5.74 13.81
N PHE A 126 1.15 5.68 12.54
CA PHE A 126 1.92 6.34 11.49
C PHE A 126 2.01 7.84 11.74
N ARG A 127 3.06 8.51 11.23
CA ARG A 127 3.19 9.96 11.32
C ARG A 127 1.92 10.68 10.87
N GLY A 128 1.54 11.73 11.60
CA GLY A 128 0.34 12.51 11.33
C GLY A 128 -0.98 11.79 11.60
N HIS A 129 -0.95 10.66 12.32
CA HIS A 129 -2.12 9.93 12.81
C HIS A 129 -2.01 9.78 14.34
N GLY A 130 -3.16 9.59 14.99
CA GLY A 130 -3.27 9.33 16.41
C GLY A 130 -2.43 10.29 17.27
N GLU A 131 -1.53 9.74 18.08
CA GLU A 131 -0.65 10.49 18.97
C GLU A 131 0.79 10.64 18.44
N SER A 132 1.07 10.19 17.22
CA SER A 132 2.37 10.34 16.57
C SER A 132 2.60 11.74 16.04
N SER A 133 3.84 12.20 16.12
CA SER A 133 4.25 13.47 15.52
C SER A 133 4.13 13.41 13.99
N ASN A 134 4.09 14.59 13.37
CA ASN A 134 4.19 14.72 11.93
C ASN A 134 5.51 15.41 11.57
N SER A 135 6.11 15.04 10.45
CA SER A 135 7.36 15.66 9.99
C SER A 135 7.07 16.82 9.05
N GLY A 136 7.32 18.06 9.53
CA GLY A 136 7.22 19.26 8.73
C GLY A 136 5.86 19.46 8.05
N ALA A 137 5.88 19.75 6.75
CA ALA A 137 4.68 19.96 5.94
C ALA A 137 4.08 18.68 5.34
N TYR A 138 4.56 17.49 5.72
CA TYR A 138 4.03 16.23 5.20
C TYR A 138 2.55 16.07 5.54
N LYS A 139 1.74 15.80 4.52
CA LYS A 139 0.31 15.51 4.66
C LYS A 139 0.10 14.04 4.31
N PRO A 140 -0.28 13.19 5.28
CA PRO A 140 -0.57 11.80 5.01
C PRO A 140 -1.68 11.64 3.97
N LEU A 141 -1.48 10.70 3.06
CA LEU A 141 -2.47 10.30 2.06
C LEU A 141 -2.80 8.81 2.23
N GLN A 142 -3.82 8.35 1.50
CA GLN A 142 -4.20 6.94 1.47
C GLN A 142 -3.19 6.03 0.76
N TRP A 143 -2.19 6.60 0.11
CA TRP A 143 -1.17 5.90 -0.67
C TRP A 143 0.06 5.61 0.18
N PRO A 144 0.56 4.36 0.24
CA PRO A 144 1.81 4.08 0.94
C PRO A 144 2.97 4.82 0.27
N SER A 145 3.69 5.60 1.07
CA SER A 145 4.85 6.39 0.62
C SER A 145 6.14 5.94 1.31
N ASP A 146 7.26 6.56 0.95
CA ASP A 146 8.54 6.40 1.65
C ASP A 146 8.45 6.81 3.12
N LYS A 147 7.48 7.67 3.48
CA LYS A 147 7.28 8.12 4.86
C LYS A 147 6.68 7.02 5.74
N GLU A 148 5.64 6.31 5.25
CA GLU A 148 5.09 5.14 5.94
C GLU A 148 6.07 3.96 5.94
N LEU A 149 6.93 3.85 4.91
CA LEU A 149 8.04 2.89 4.90
C LEU A 149 9.03 3.18 6.03
N ASP A 150 9.49 4.44 6.17
CA ASP A 150 10.40 4.87 7.23
C ASP A 150 9.80 4.62 8.63
N ASP A 151 8.49 4.88 8.80
CA ASP A 151 7.79 4.63 10.06
C ASP A 151 7.74 3.14 10.40
N THR A 152 7.44 2.30 9.41
CA THR A 152 7.39 0.84 9.59
C THR A 152 8.76 0.28 9.89
N LEU A 153 9.82 0.74 9.21
CA LEU A 153 11.20 0.34 9.49
C LEU A 153 11.65 0.78 10.89
N GLY A 154 11.25 1.97 11.32
CA GLY A 154 11.48 2.44 12.69
C GLY A 154 10.79 1.55 13.73
N ALA A 155 9.53 1.15 13.48
CA ALA A 155 8.80 0.23 14.34
C ALA A 155 9.46 -1.15 14.41
N ILE A 156 9.89 -1.69 13.26
CA ILE A 156 10.63 -2.98 13.20
C ILE A 156 11.93 -2.87 14.00
N ALA A 157 12.72 -1.82 13.81
CA ALA A 157 13.97 -1.61 14.52
C ALA A 157 13.76 -1.49 16.03
N TYR A 158 12.75 -0.72 16.46
CA TYR A 158 12.38 -0.58 17.87
C TYR A 158 12.02 -1.93 18.50
N VAL A 159 11.11 -2.68 17.84
CA VAL A 159 10.67 -4.01 18.32
C VAL A 159 11.84 -4.99 18.37
N THR A 160 12.67 -5.03 17.34
CA THR A 160 13.85 -5.91 17.28
C THR A 160 14.84 -5.62 18.40
N ASN A 161 15.14 -4.34 18.65
CA ASN A 161 16.03 -3.92 19.73
C ASN A 161 15.46 -4.27 21.12
N TYR A 162 14.16 -4.05 21.32
CA TYR A 162 13.49 -4.41 22.57
C TYR A 162 13.56 -5.92 22.81
N LEU A 163 13.17 -6.74 21.83
CA LEU A 163 13.20 -8.19 21.93
C LEU A 163 14.62 -8.73 22.19
N SER A 164 15.61 -8.16 21.51
CA SER A 164 17.02 -8.52 21.73
C SER A 164 17.48 -8.19 23.16
N GLY A 165 17.07 -7.02 23.69
CA GLY A 165 17.38 -6.61 25.07
C GLY A 165 16.77 -7.54 26.13
N GLU A 166 15.60 -8.10 25.84
CA GLU A 166 14.90 -9.07 26.69
C GLU A 166 15.33 -10.53 26.44
N GLY A 167 16.28 -10.78 25.54
CA GLY A 167 16.71 -12.13 25.16
C GLY A 167 15.63 -12.96 24.46
N LEU A 168 14.68 -12.31 23.81
CA LEU A 168 13.59 -12.92 23.05
C LEU A 168 13.95 -13.06 21.56
N PRO A 169 13.31 -13.99 20.81
CA PRO A 169 13.49 -14.10 19.36
C PRO A 169 13.19 -12.77 18.65
N THR A 170 14.08 -12.36 17.76
CA THR A 170 14.00 -11.09 17.03
C THR A 170 13.29 -11.22 15.68
N GLU A 171 12.93 -12.42 15.29
CA GLU A 171 12.08 -12.68 14.12
C GLU A 171 10.66 -12.22 14.42
N ILE A 172 10.07 -11.47 13.49
CA ILE A 172 8.75 -10.87 13.64
C ILE A 172 7.82 -11.19 12.45
N GLY A 173 6.53 -11.10 12.72
CA GLY A 173 5.49 -11.02 11.68
C GLY A 173 5.09 -9.56 11.43
N LEU A 174 4.58 -9.28 10.23
CA LEU A 174 3.88 -8.03 9.93
C LEU A 174 2.41 -8.30 9.64
N PHE A 175 1.55 -7.46 10.17
CA PHE A 175 0.13 -7.48 9.87
C PHE A 175 -0.33 -6.08 9.46
N GLY A 176 -0.64 -5.90 8.18
CA GLY A 176 -0.97 -4.59 7.61
C GLY A 176 -2.37 -4.54 7.02
N ILE A 177 -3.03 -3.39 7.19
CA ILE A 177 -4.37 -3.13 6.67
C ILE A 177 -4.30 -2.01 5.63
N SER A 178 -4.80 -2.25 4.42
CA SER A 178 -4.90 -1.25 3.35
C SER A 178 -3.56 -0.54 3.09
N ARG A 179 -3.43 0.77 3.34
CA ARG A 179 -2.17 1.51 3.24
C ARG A 179 -1.08 0.88 4.10
N GLY A 180 -1.41 0.46 5.34
CA GLY A 180 -0.48 -0.20 6.23
C GLY A 180 0.03 -1.54 5.68
N ALA A 181 -0.80 -2.27 4.91
CA ALA A 181 -0.37 -3.47 4.20
C ALA A 181 0.70 -3.15 3.14
N GLY A 182 0.50 -2.07 2.38
CA GLY A 182 1.49 -1.61 1.41
C GLY A 182 2.82 -1.20 2.07
N ALA A 183 2.75 -0.44 3.17
CA ALA A 183 3.93 -0.06 3.95
C ALA A 183 4.66 -1.28 4.54
N GLY A 184 3.90 -2.26 5.07
CA GLY A 184 4.44 -3.52 5.56
C GLY A 184 5.17 -4.33 4.49
N ILE A 185 4.61 -4.48 3.30
CA ILE A 185 5.27 -5.16 2.18
C ILE A 185 6.57 -4.44 1.79
N LEU A 186 6.54 -3.10 1.67
CA LEU A 186 7.74 -2.32 1.36
C LEU A 186 8.83 -2.51 2.42
N ALA A 187 8.47 -2.47 3.70
CA ALA A 187 9.41 -2.67 4.81
C ALA A 187 9.98 -4.08 4.86
N ALA A 188 9.15 -5.10 4.61
CA ALA A 188 9.58 -6.49 4.58
C ALA A 188 10.63 -6.77 3.49
N CYS A 189 10.65 -6.01 2.41
CA CYS A 189 11.68 -6.13 1.38
C CYS A 189 13.06 -5.65 1.85
N THR A 190 13.12 -4.90 2.95
CA THR A 190 14.34 -4.31 3.49
C THR A 190 14.77 -4.97 4.80
N ALA A 191 13.82 -5.46 5.59
CA ALA A 191 14.05 -6.03 6.92
C ALA A 191 14.06 -7.56 6.89
N ASP A 192 15.25 -8.16 7.01
CA ASP A 192 15.45 -9.62 6.88
C ASP A 192 14.86 -10.45 8.02
N ASN A 193 14.62 -9.83 9.17
CA ASN A 193 14.00 -10.46 10.33
C ASN A 193 12.47 -10.53 10.27
N VAL A 194 11.85 -9.99 9.23
CA VAL A 194 10.42 -10.21 8.97
C VAL A 194 10.23 -11.59 8.35
N LYS A 195 9.56 -12.49 9.06
CA LYS A 195 9.39 -13.90 8.65
C LYS A 195 8.06 -14.19 7.97
N ALA A 196 7.02 -13.43 8.26
CA ALA A 196 5.68 -13.67 7.72
C ALA A 196 4.91 -12.35 7.58
N ILE A 197 4.11 -12.21 6.52
CA ILE A 197 3.37 -10.99 6.23
C ILE A 197 1.90 -11.34 5.98
N CYS A 198 0.99 -10.79 6.81
CA CYS A 198 -0.45 -10.86 6.59
C CYS A 198 -0.97 -9.48 6.17
N CYS A 199 -1.74 -9.42 5.09
CA CYS A 199 -2.23 -8.18 4.51
C CYS A 199 -3.73 -8.26 4.20
N ASP A 200 -4.53 -7.31 4.70
CA ASP A 200 -5.93 -7.14 4.29
C ASP A 200 -6.08 -5.86 3.47
N GLY A 201 -6.67 -5.97 2.28
CA GLY A 201 -6.88 -4.86 1.36
C GLY A 201 -5.60 -4.28 0.76
N ALA A 202 -4.54 -5.09 0.61
CA ALA A 202 -3.28 -4.65 0.01
C ALA A 202 -3.44 -4.24 -1.44
N PHE A 203 -2.72 -3.19 -1.84
CA PHE A 203 -2.69 -2.69 -3.21
C PHE A 203 -1.34 -2.05 -3.55
N SER A 204 -1.09 -1.86 -4.84
CA SER A 204 0.05 -1.08 -5.31
C SER A 204 -0.41 0.25 -5.90
N THR A 205 0.19 1.35 -5.46
CA THR A 205 -0.19 2.71 -5.86
C THR A 205 -0.19 2.88 -7.37
N ASP A 206 0.82 2.35 -8.06
CA ASP A 206 0.98 2.47 -9.51
C ASP A 206 -0.19 1.84 -10.30
N THR A 207 -0.53 0.59 -10.03
CA THR A 207 -1.62 -0.11 -10.75
C THR A 207 -3.00 0.40 -10.36
N THR A 208 -3.19 0.75 -9.09
CA THR A 208 -4.45 1.33 -8.60
C THR A 208 -4.70 2.68 -9.25
N LEU A 209 -3.69 3.56 -9.32
CA LEU A 209 -3.81 4.86 -9.97
C LEU A 209 -4.09 4.76 -11.46
N ILE A 210 -3.46 3.83 -12.19
CA ILE A 210 -3.79 3.58 -13.60
C ILE A 210 -5.28 3.23 -13.74
N GLY A 211 -5.80 2.34 -12.88
CA GLY A 211 -7.22 1.99 -12.88
C GLY A 211 -8.13 3.18 -12.58
N LEU A 212 -7.75 4.02 -11.62
CA LEU A 212 -8.48 5.25 -11.28
C LEU A 212 -8.41 6.29 -12.40
N MET A 213 -7.26 6.51 -13.02
CA MET A 213 -7.11 7.44 -14.15
C MET A 213 -7.96 7.03 -15.34
N LYS A 214 -8.05 5.73 -15.67
CA LYS A 214 -8.96 5.21 -16.70
C LYS A 214 -10.42 5.53 -16.36
N ARG A 215 -10.83 5.34 -15.09
CA ARG A 215 -12.18 5.66 -14.60
C ARG A 215 -12.45 7.17 -14.61
N TRP A 216 -11.50 7.98 -14.16
CA TRP A 216 -11.63 9.44 -14.19
C TRP A 216 -11.70 9.98 -15.61
N ALA A 217 -10.89 9.44 -16.53
CA ALA A 217 -10.98 9.82 -17.93
C ALA A 217 -12.37 9.55 -18.52
N TYR A 218 -12.98 8.40 -18.20
CA TYR A 218 -14.35 8.10 -18.60
C TYR A 218 -15.37 9.12 -18.05
N ILE A 219 -15.20 9.57 -16.80
CA ILE A 219 -16.12 10.52 -16.15
C ILE A 219 -15.93 11.94 -16.69
N PHE A 220 -14.69 12.40 -16.87
CA PHE A 220 -14.39 13.80 -17.17
C PHE A 220 -14.16 14.11 -18.64
N ALA A 221 -13.82 13.12 -19.45
CA ALA A 221 -13.62 13.32 -20.89
C ALA A 221 -14.93 13.09 -21.64
N LYS A 222 -15.46 14.16 -22.24
CA LYS A 222 -16.68 14.10 -23.09
C LYS A 222 -16.45 13.40 -24.44
N VAL A 223 -15.20 13.21 -24.84
CA VAL A 223 -14.81 12.66 -26.12
C VAL A 223 -14.27 11.24 -25.92
N LYS A 224 -14.93 10.24 -26.51
CA LYS A 224 -14.55 8.83 -26.39
C LYS A 224 -13.08 8.55 -26.75
N LEU A 225 -12.55 9.22 -27.77
CA LEU A 225 -11.15 9.10 -28.18
C LEU A 225 -10.15 9.39 -27.04
N VAL A 226 -10.53 10.19 -26.03
CA VAL A 226 -9.66 10.56 -24.91
C VAL A 226 -9.54 9.44 -23.85
N TYR A 227 -10.46 8.48 -23.80
CA TYR A 227 -10.45 7.42 -22.79
C TYR A 227 -10.59 6.00 -23.35
N GLU A 228 -11.03 5.86 -24.60
CA GLU A 228 -11.14 4.56 -25.28
C GLU A 228 -9.88 4.27 -26.10
N ASN A 229 -9.49 3.01 -26.16
CA ASN A 229 -8.44 2.48 -27.04
C ASN A 229 -7.01 3.01 -26.83
N HIS A 230 -6.70 3.63 -25.70
CA HIS A 230 -5.33 3.95 -25.39
C HIS A 230 -4.57 2.71 -24.88
N PRO A 231 -3.37 2.43 -25.40
CA PRO A 231 -2.54 1.34 -24.93
C PRO A 231 -2.08 1.57 -23.48
N ASP A 232 -1.72 0.50 -22.80
CA ASP A 232 -1.24 0.60 -21.40
C ASP A 232 0.01 1.47 -21.24
N SER A 233 0.83 1.60 -22.31
CA SER A 233 1.98 2.52 -22.34
C SER A 233 1.59 3.98 -22.17
N PHE A 234 0.45 4.40 -22.73
CA PHE A 234 -0.10 5.74 -22.55
C PHE A 234 -0.45 6.02 -21.09
N TRP A 235 -1.13 5.08 -20.42
CA TRP A 235 -1.51 5.23 -19.02
C TRP A 235 -0.30 5.21 -18.08
N ARG A 236 0.72 4.41 -18.40
CA ARG A 236 2.01 4.43 -17.68
C ARG A 236 2.74 5.76 -17.85
N PHE A 237 2.70 6.33 -19.07
CA PHE A 237 3.25 7.66 -19.31
C PHE A 237 2.49 8.75 -18.52
N MET A 238 1.16 8.70 -18.50
CA MET A 238 0.34 9.62 -17.69
C MET A 238 0.63 9.50 -16.20
N LEU A 239 0.80 8.28 -15.69
CA LEU A 239 1.20 8.03 -14.31
C LEU A 239 2.60 8.61 -14.02
N PHE A 240 3.56 8.39 -14.92
CA PHE A 240 4.89 8.96 -14.79
C PHE A 240 4.84 10.50 -14.69
N MET A 241 4.11 11.15 -15.59
CA MET A 241 3.91 12.60 -15.55
C MET A 241 3.24 13.04 -14.23
N LEU A 242 2.19 12.33 -13.80
CA LEU A 242 1.54 12.60 -12.52
C LEU A 242 2.53 12.55 -11.35
N MET A 243 3.37 11.52 -11.27
CA MET A 243 4.35 11.33 -10.20
C MET A 243 5.47 12.38 -10.23
N CYS A 244 5.89 12.84 -11.43
CA CYS A 244 6.85 13.93 -11.57
C CYS A 244 6.38 15.24 -10.91
N PHE A 245 5.07 15.48 -10.87
CA PHE A 245 4.50 16.66 -10.21
C PHE A 245 4.04 16.40 -8.79
N ALA A 246 3.50 15.21 -8.51
CA ALA A 246 2.97 14.87 -7.19
C ALA A 246 4.06 14.75 -6.13
N GLN A 247 5.12 14.00 -6.41
CA GLN A 247 6.16 13.71 -5.42
C GLN A 247 6.88 14.97 -4.90
N PRO A 248 7.36 15.90 -5.74
CA PRO A 248 7.96 17.15 -5.25
C PRO A 248 6.94 18.00 -4.47
N LYS A 249 5.69 18.07 -4.94
CA LYS A 249 4.63 18.85 -4.26
C LYS A 249 4.31 18.32 -2.88
N LEU A 250 4.36 17.00 -2.69
CA LEU A 250 4.02 16.32 -1.45
C LEU A 250 5.23 16.08 -0.54
N GLY A 251 6.46 16.28 -1.03
CA GLY A 251 7.69 16.03 -0.28
C GLY A 251 7.90 14.56 0.08
N CYS A 252 7.34 13.62 -0.72
CA CYS A 252 7.46 12.18 -0.51
C CYS A 252 7.48 11.43 -1.84
N ARG A 253 7.88 10.16 -1.80
CA ARG A 253 7.88 9.25 -2.95
C ARG A 253 6.86 8.14 -2.72
N PHE A 254 6.36 7.56 -3.81
CA PHE A 254 5.43 6.44 -3.78
C PHE A 254 6.09 5.20 -4.41
N PRO A 255 6.84 4.40 -3.62
CA PRO A 255 7.45 3.17 -4.10
C PRO A 255 6.40 2.18 -4.61
N SER A 256 6.74 1.43 -5.65
CA SER A 256 5.84 0.40 -6.17
C SER A 256 5.86 -0.83 -5.27
N VAL A 257 4.76 -1.06 -4.55
CA VAL A 257 4.54 -2.27 -3.74
C VAL A 257 4.66 -3.53 -4.59
N ARG A 258 4.16 -3.49 -5.82
CA ARG A 258 4.24 -4.60 -6.77
C ARG A 258 5.69 -4.93 -7.14
N LYS A 259 6.52 -3.92 -7.38
CA LYS A 259 7.95 -4.15 -7.68
C LYS A 259 8.66 -4.71 -6.46
N ALA A 260 8.44 -4.12 -5.29
CA ALA A 260 9.02 -4.58 -4.05
C ALA A 260 8.66 -6.05 -3.76
N LEU A 261 7.39 -6.41 -3.91
CA LEU A 261 6.91 -7.78 -3.67
C LEU A 261 7.54 -8.80 -4.63
N ARG A 262 7.73 -8.43 -5.92
CA ARG A 262 8.41 -9.30 -6.89
C ARG A 262 9.87 -9.52 -6.55
N ASP A 263 10.53 -8.48 -6.08
CA ASP A 263 11.98 -8.48 -5.82
C ASP A 263 12.28 -8.95 -4.37
N MET A 264 11.25 -9.23 -3.57
CA MET A 264 11.37 -9.71 -2.18
C MET A 264 11.90 -11.15 -2.16
N ALA A 265 12.83 -11.43 -1.25
CA ALA A 265 13.23 -12.80 -0.95
C ALA A 265 12.02 -13.65 -0.52
N PRO A 266 11.96 -14.95 -0.85
CA PRO A 266 10.81 -15.79 -0.52
C PRO A 266 10.45 -15.71 0.95
N ARG A 267 9.23 -15.24 1.23
CA ARG A 267 8.63 -15.13 2.58
C ARG A 267 7.16 -15.44 2.49
N PRO A 268 6.61 -16.17 3.47
CA PRO A 268 5.19 -16.41 3.55
C PRO A 268 4.39 -15.11 3.55
N ILE A 269 3.44 -15.01 2.62
CA ILE A 269 2.52 -13.90 2.54
C ILE A 269 1.07 -14.38 2.45
N MET A 270 0.19 -13.79 3.27
CA MET A 270 -1.25 -13.99 3.19
C MET A 270 -1.92 -12.70 2.75
N LEU A 271 -2.69 -12.76 1.67
CA LEU A 271 -3.44 -11.64 1.11
C LEU A 271 -4.93 -11.88 1.31
N ILE A 272 -5.58 -11.00 2.06
CA ILE A 272 -7.03 -11.00 2.32
C ILE A 272 -7.65 -9.83 1.56
N HIS A 273 -8.85 -10.01 0.98
CA HIS A 273 -9.53 -8.94 0.27
C HIS A 273 -11.04 -9.10 0.27
N GLY A 274 -11.78 -8.01 0.35
CA GLY A 274 -13.23 -8.02 0.27
C GLY A 274 -13.74 -8.09 -1.17
N GLN A 275 -14.58 -9.06 -1.50
CA GLN A 275 -15.13 -9.24 -2.86
C GLN A 275 -15.88 -8.00 -3.40
N ARG A 276 -16.57 -7.26 -2.52
CA ARG A 276 -17.35 -6.06 -2.87
C ARG A 276 -16.58 -4.76 -2.65
N ASP A 277 -15.25 -4.83 -2.59
CA ASP A 277 -14.43 -3.64 -2.49
C ASP A 277 -14.51 -2.83 -3.80
N SER A 278 -15.22 -1.72 -3.75
CA SER A 278 -15.37 -0.80 -4.89
C SER A 278 -14.27 0.25 -4.96
N TYR A 279 -13.51 0.42 -3.86
CA TYR A 279 -12.42 1.37 -3.78
C TYR A 279 -11.12 0.77 -4.33
N ILE A 280 -10.64 -0.29 -3.72
CA ILE A 280 -9.54 -1.11 -4.23
C ILE A 280 -10.16 -2.38 -4.81
N ARG A 281 -10.07 -2.55 -6.11
CA ARG A 281 -10.65 -3.73 -6.76
C ARG A 281 -9.87 -5.00 -6.42
N GLU A 282 -10.56 -6.14 -6.33
CA GLU A 282 -9.93 -7.42 -6.00
C GLU A 282 -8.82 -7.81 -7.00
N GLU A 283 -8.88 -7.33 -8.25
CA GLU A 283 -7.83 -7.55 -9.24
C GLU A 283 -6.47 -7.01 -8.79
N GLN A 284 -6.43 -5.99 -7.92
CA GLN A 284 -5.18 -5.48 -7.35
C GLN A 284 -4.52 -6.52 -6.45
N THR A 285 -5.30 -7.16 -5.58
CA THR A 285 -4.79 -8.23 -4.71
C THR A 285 -4.42 -9.47 -5.50
N ARG A 286 -5.21 -9.83 -6.54
CA ARG A 286 -4.87 -10.94 -7.43
C ARG A 286 -3.55 -10.72 -8.16
N GLN A 287 -3.31 -9.52 -8.69
CA GLN A 287 -2.03 -9.15 -9.30
C GLN A 287 -0.86 -9.22 -8.31
N LEU A 288 -1.05 -8.81 -7.05
CA LEU A 288 -0.03 -8.96 -6.02
C LEU A 288 0.23 -10.44 -5.70
N HIS A 289 -0.83 -11.25 -5.59
CA HIS A 289 -0.70 -12.69 -5.36
C HIS A 289 0.04 -13.40 -6.51
N GLU A 290 -0.26 -13.06 -7.77
CA GLU A 290 0.41 -13.67 -8.94
C GLU A 290 1.93 -13.47 -8.91
N ILE A 291 2.40 -12.28 -8.53
CA ILE A 291 3.82 -11.93 -8.52
C ILE A 291 4.56 -12.24 -7.21
N ALA A 292 3.81 -12.46 -6.13
CA ALA A 292 4.40 -12.81 -4.84
C ALA A 292 5.18 -14.13 -4.95
N PRO A 293 6.39 -14.23 -4.35
CA PRO A 293 7.08 -15.50 -4.25
C PRO A 293 6.33 -16.43 -3.29
N PRO A 294 6.43 -17.78 -3.49
CA PRO A 294 5.85 -18.73 -2.55
C PRO A 294 6.66 -18.77 -1.22
N PRO A 295 6.04 -19.21 -0.09
CA PRO A 295 4.64 -19.61 0.05
C PRO A 295 3.70 -18.41 0.13
N LYS A 296 2.59 -18.48 -0.58
CA LYS A 296 1.61 -17.39 -0.69
C LYS A 296 0.18 -17.89 -0.59
N TYR A 297 -0.67 -17.11 0.06
CA TYR A 297 -2.07 -17.43 0.31
C TYR A 297 -2.94 -16.25 -0.11
N MET A 298 -4.11 -16.54 -0.64
CA MET A 298 -5.10 -15.52 -0.97
C MET A 298 -6.47 -15.96 -0.50
N TRP A 299 -7.19 -15.03 0.14
CA TRP A 299 -8.56 -15.24 0.55
C TRP A 299 -9.42 -14.04 0.17
N ILE A 300 -10.37 -14.27 -0.72
CA ILE A 300 -11.38 -13.29 -1.12
C ILE A 300 -12.63 -13.52 -0.26
N VAL A 301 -12.98 -12.54 0.57
CA VAL A 301 -14.10 -12.61 1.51
C VAL A 301 -15.38 -12.19 0.81
N ALA A 302 -16.29 -13.14 0.59
CA ALA A 302 -17.56 -12.90 -0.07
C ALA A 302 -18.39 -11.84 0.65
N GLY A 303 -18.90 -10.86 -0.10
CA GLY A 303 -19.76 -9.78 0.43
C GLY A 303 -19.05 -8.68 1.19
N ALA A 304 -17.77 -8.81 1.54
CA ALA A 304 -17.01 -7.79 2.26
C ALA A 304 -16.63 -6.61 1.35
N LYS A 305 -16.73 -5.40 1.89
CA LYS A 305 -16.18 -4.16 1.30
C LYS A 305 -14.74 -3.94 1.79
N HIS A 306 -14.14 -2.79 1.41
CA HIS A 306 -12.80 -2.41 1.84
C HIS A 306 -12.67 -2.40 3.37
N ASN A 307 -11.66 -3.11 3.92
CA ASN A 307 -11.40 -3.25 5.35
C ASN A 307 -12.56 -3.84 6.19
N GLN A 308 -13.50 -4.55 5.54
CA GLN A 308 -14.65 -5.18 6.22
C GLN A 308 -14.56 -6.70 6.29
N SER A 309 -13.47 -7.31 5.84
CA SER A 309 -13.27 -8.76 5.86
C SER A 309 -13.44 -9.33 7.27
N VAL A 310 -12.84 -8.70 8.26
CA VAL A 310 -12.92 -9.09 9.67
C VAL A 310 -14.33 -8.97 10.27
N ILE A 311 -15.18 -8.08 9.73
CA ILE A 311 -16.56 -7.88 10.20
C ILE A 311 -17.50 -8.92 9.60
N ILE A 312 -17.31 -9.21 8.30
CA ILE A 312 -18.20 -10.12 7.56
C ILE A 312 -17.94 -11.57 7.93
N ALA A 313 -16.70 -11.95 8.22
CA ALA A 313 -16.30 -13.32 8.54
C ALA A 313 -15.35 -13.36 9.75
N PRO A 314 -15.77 -12.89 10.95
CA PRO A 314 -14.86 -12.68 12.09
C PRO A 314 -14.18 -13.97 12.57
N GLU A 315 -14.91 -15.06 12.68
CA GLU A 315 -14.37 -16.34 13.16
C GLU A 315 -13.37 -16.93 12.16
N GLU A 316 -13.70 -16.92 10.88
CA GLU A 316 -12.84 -17.42 9.83
C GLU A 316 -11.61 -16.53 9.66
N TYR A 317 -11.76 -15.22 9.80
CA TYR A 317 -10.65 -14.26 9.79
C TYR A 317 -9.65 -14.54 10.92
N ALA A 318 -10.16 -14.71 12.15
CA ALA A 318 -9.35 -15.06 13.30
C ALA A 318 -8.65 -16.42 13.10
N ARG A 319 -9.38 -17.43 12.66
CA ARG A 319 -8.86 -18.78 12.43
C ARG A 319 -7.70 -18.78 11.44
N ARG A 320 -7.87 -18.13 10.27
CA ARG A 320 -6.87 -18.10 9.20
C ARG A 320 -5.64 -17.27 9.56
N THR A 321 -5.82 -16.11 10.15
CA THR A 321 -4.70 -15.22 10.52
C THR A 321 -3.87 -15.83 11.64
N VAL A 322 -4.51 -16.45 12.64
CA VAL A 322 -3.82 -17.20 13.71
C VAL A 322 -3.09 -18.41 13.11
N ALA A 323 -3.74 -19.22 12.28
CA ALA A 323 -3.11 -20.37 11.65
C ALA A 323 -1.88 -19.97 10.81
N PHE A 324 -1.97 -18.87 10.07
CA PHE A 324 -0.86 -18.33 9.28
C PHE A 324 0.36 -17.98 10.14
N PHE A 325 0.18 -17.20 11.21
CA PHE A 325 1.30 -16.84 12.08
C PHE A 325 1.82 -18.01 12.92
N ARG A 326 0.96 -18.93 13.35
CA ARG A 326 1.41 -20.16 14.02
C ARG A 326 2.30 -21.01 13.14
N LYS A 327 1.94 -21.17 11.86
CA LYS A 327 2.77 -21.92 10.90
C LYS A 327 4.07 -21.20 10.60
N HIS A 328 3.99 -19.94 10.20
CA HIS A 328 5.11 -19.25 9.54
C HIS A 328 5.96 -18.37 10.46
N LEU A 329 5.47 -18.03 11.64
CA LEU A 329 6.25 -17.29 12.65
C LEU A 329 6.61 -18.17 13.84
N ALA A 330 5.67 -18.97 14.36
CA ALA A 330 5.93 -19.86 15.49
C ALA A 330 6.51 -21.22 15.09
N GLY A 331 6.52 -21.57 13.80
CA GLY A 331 7.09 -22.81 13.26
C GLY A 331 6.26 -24.06 13.60
N GLU A 332 4.95 -23.90 13.86
CA GLU A 332 4.08 -25.03 14.16
C GLU A 332 3.62 -25.77 12.91
N ASP A 333 3.38 -27.07 13.03
CA ASP A 333 2.86 -27.89 11.93
C ASP A 333 1.35 -27.65 11.75
N ILE A 334 1.02 -26.64 10.99
CA ILE A 334 -0.35 -26.24 10.63
C ILE A 334 -0.63 -26.62 9.17
N PRO A 335 -1.71 -27.35 8.86
CA PRO A 335 -2.03 -27.71 7.51
C PRO A 335 -2.38 -26.49 6.64
N GLU A 336 -1.97 -26.50 5.36
CA GLU A 336 -2.22 -25.42 4.40
C GLU A 336 -3.72 -25.06 4.29
N SER A 337 -4.60 -26.06 4.36
CA SER A 337 -6.05 -25.88 4.32
C SER A 337 -6.59 -25.02 5.46
N ALA A 338 -5.90 -24.94 6.60
CA ALA A 338 -6.28 -24.09 7.70
C ALA A 338 -6.06 -22.59 7.38
N ILE A 339 -5.17 -22.28 6.45
CA ILE A 339 -4.85 -20.91 6.01
C ILE A 339 -5.63 -20.57 4.75
N ALA A 340 -5.51 -21.39 3.71
CA ALA A 340 -6.06 -21.12 2.37
C ALA A 340 -7.57 -21.39 2.26
N GLY A 341 -8.13 -22.26 3.13
CA GLY A 341 -9.51 -22.72 3.08
C GLY A 341 -9.72 -23.91 2.15
N PRO A 342 -10.92 -24.53 2.20
CA PRO A 342 -11.19 -25.80 1.52
C PRO A 342 -11.18 -25.71 -0.02
N ASP A 343 -11.42 -24.53 -0.58
CA ASP A 343 -11.53 -24.32 -2.04
C ASP A 343 -10.22 -23.85 -2.69
N ALA A 344 -9.16 -23.66 -1.93
CA ALA A 344 -7.89 -23.26 -2.47
C ALA A 344 -7.21 -24.46 -3.16
N LYS A 345 -7.07 -24.38 -4.48
CA LYS A 345 -6.18 -25.31 -5.19
C LYS A 345 -4.76 -25.09 -4.66
N PRO A 346 -4.04 -26.14 -4.25
CA PRO A 346 -2.64 -26.01 -3.91
C PRO A 346 -1.89 -25.45 -5.13
N ASP A 347 -1.04 -24.44 -4.91
CA ASP A 347 -0.17 -23.96 -5.97
C ASP A 347 0.68 -25.16 -6.45
N SER A 348 0.46 -25.58 -7.70
CA SER A 348 1.07 -26.77 -8.31
C SER A 348 2.59 -26.60 -8.59
N ASN A 349 3.26 -25.65 -7.96
CA ASN A 349 4.67 -25.32 -8.19
C ASN A 349 5.55 -25.46 -6.93
N VAL A 350 5.23 -26.37 -6.02
CA VAL A 350 6.18 -26.81 -4.97
C VAL A 350 6.56 -28.25 -5.28
N ALA A 351 7.54 -28.43 -6.15
CA ALA A 351 8.31 -29.65 -6.32
C ALA A 351 9.78 -29.28 -6.54
#